data_e67160d5eb11304fb77e12e259c0adac
#
_entry.id   e67160d5eb11304fb77e12e259c0adac
#
_cell.length_a   1.000
_cell.length_b   1.000
_cell.length_c   1.000
_cell.angle_alpha   90.00
_cell.angle_beta   90.00
_cell.angle_gamma   90.00
#
_symmetry.space_group_name_H-M   'P 1'
#
loop_
_entity.id
_entity.type
_entity.pdbx_description
1 polymer ?
#
loop_
_entity_poly.entity_id
_entity_poly.type
_entity_poly.pdbx_seq_one_letter_code
_entity_poly.pdbx_strand_id
1 'polypeptide(L)'
;MALVLAIATLALVVSFSAVYIFMRSILYQRVDDQLSEGLDTWVGQVTWVPSSGAPSDFYQETWFPQFETSWSPVYMDTPPDLSKVKQQNKAVTVPSKGVAPGVKWRAMSREMPDGTVKYVAKELDAEHRVLRWLAIVETTFGLLAVVGIAYMGRTYIRKALAPLREVENTALAIADGDTKRRVPVWSRETEVGKLSYAMNTMVQQLQESVEDAQLKEEQMRRFVGDASHELRTPLTSVRGYAELYRKGMAPDADMVIGKIEEESARMQLLVEDLLALTRAEGARLDKRQVDVLETVTSAVSSAHAAFPERSLTIENNAISVPTVNGDPSRLHQVLLNLIVNAFKHAGKDASVTVALRENLDRIIIEVIDDGCGMEEKDAEHIFERFYRADDSRNRAAGGGSGLGLAIAKSLIEQHDGTITVKSAPGEGSTFTISLPMEKAQAL
;
A
#
# COMPACT_ATOMS: atom_id res chain seq x y z
N MET A 1 3.65 26.50 7.83
CA MET A 1 3.60 27.78 7.09
C MET A 1 3.69 29.00 7.99
N ALA A 2 2.82 29.16 8.99
CA ALA A 2 2.84 30.29 9.91
C ALA A 2 4.20 30.48 10.63
N LEU A 3 4.81 29.38 11.09
CA LEU A 3 6.11 29.44 11.77
C LEU A 3 7.23 29.95 10.83
N VAL A 4 7.27 29.49 9.58
CA VAL A 4 8.27 29.94 8.60
C VAL A 4 8.11 31.43 8.28
N LEU A 5 6.87 31.90 8.13
CA LEU A 5 6.58 33.32 7.92
C LEU A 5 6.97 34.15 9.15
N ALA A 6 6.70 33.67 10.36
CA ALA A 6 7.09 34.38 11.58
C ALA A 6 8.60 34.50 11.73
N ILE A 7 9.33 33.43 11.47
CA ILE A 7 10.82 33.44 11.52
C ILE A 7 11.39 34.36 10.42
N ALA A 8 10.87 34.28 9.19
CA ALA A 8 11.32 35.14 8.10
C ALA A 8 11.05 36.63 8.40
N THR A 9 9.87 36.95 8.90
CA THR A 9 9.49 38.31 9.31
C THR A 9 10.39 38.82 10.44
N LEU A 10 10.63 38.01 11.46
CA LEU A 10 11.52 38.36 12.56
C LEU A 10 12.96 38.64 12.06
N ALA A 11 13.48 37.78 11.19
CA ALA A 11 14.81 37.94 10.63
C ALA A 11 14.92 39.22 9.80
N LEU A 12 13.91 39.56 9.00
CA LEU A 12 13.86 40.81 8.23
C LEU A 12 13.81 42.04 9.17
N VAL A 13 12.97 42.01 10.20
CA VAL A 13 12.86 43.12 11.17
C VAL A 13 14.20 43.34 11.88
N VAL A 14 14.86 42.27 12.32
CA VAL A 14 16.18 42.38 13.00
C VAL A 14 17.23 42.94 12.02
N SER A 15 17.28 42.43 10.78
CA SER A 15 18.21 42.88 9.77
C SER A 15 18.02 44.36 9.41
N PHE A 16 16.79 44.77 9.14
CA PHE A 16 16.48 46.15 8.79
C PHE A 16 16.74 47.12 9.95
N SER A 17 16.41 46.71 11.18
CA SER A 17 16.72 47.51 12.37
C SER A 17 18.23 47.69 12.54
N ALA A 18 19.01 46.64 12.29
CA ALA A 18 20.47 46.73 12.35
C ALA A 18 21.05 47.70 11.29
N VAL A 19 20.55 47.58 10.04
CA VAL A 19 20.97 48.45 8.94
C VAL A 19 20.60 49.92 9.22
N TYR A 20 19.38 50.16 9.71
CA TYR A 20 18.92 51.50 10.08
C TYR A 20 19.77 52.12 11.19
N ILE A 21 20.03 51.39 12.27
CA ILE A 21 20.86 51.85 13.40
C ILE A 21 22.27 52.13 12.92
N PHE A 22 22.85 51.23 12.10
CA PHE A 22 24.21 51.40 11.57
C PHE A 22 24.30 52.63 10.65
N MET A 23 23.37 52.79 9.70
CA MET A 23 23.35 53.93 8.82
C MET A 23 23.18 55.24 9.58
N ARG A 24 22.25 55.25 10.57
CA ARG A 24 22.08 56.42 11.44
C ARG A 24 23.40 56.78 12.16
N SER A 25 24.11 55.78 12.70
CA SER A 25 25.40 56.00 13.39
C SER A 25 26.44 56.62 12.47
N ILE A 26 26.56 56.10 11.23
CA ILE A 26 27.50 56.64 10.23
C ILE A 26 27.17 58.09 9.87
N LEU A 27 25.89 58.37 9.60
CA LEU A 27 25.46 59.71 9.21
C LEU A 27 25.67 60.73 10.34
N TYR A 28 25.37 60.33 11.57
CA TYR A 28 25.58 61.20 12.71
C TYR A 28 27.07 61.43 13.02
N GLN A 29 27.91 60.38 12.91
CA GLN A 29 29.33 60.50 13.06
C GLN A 29 29.96 61.44 12.01
N ARG A 30 29.54 61.31 10.74
CA ARG A 30 29.94 62.19 9.66
C ARG A 30 29.61 63.66 9.97
N VAL A 31 28.42 63.93 10.53
CA VAL A 31 28.00 65.26 10.90
C VAL A 31 28.87 65.75 12.08
N ASP A 32 29.15 64.89 13.08
CA ASP A 32 30.00 65.25 14.22
C ASP A 32 31.44 65.59 13.80
N ASP A 33 32.00 64.85 12.82
CA ASP A 33 33.33 65.11 12.24
C ASP A 33 33.32 66.47 11.52
N GLN A 34 32.27 66.77 10.73
CA GLN A 34 32.13 68.08 10.05
C GLN A 34 32.00 69.23 11.01
N LEU A 35 31.27 69.04 12.12
CA LEU A 35 31.19 70.07 13.18
C LEU A 35 32.52 70.35 13.85
N SER A 36 33.30 69.27 14.13
CA SER A 36 34.62 69.41 14.69
C SER A 36 35.60 70.11 13.73
N GLU A 37 35.61 69.72 12.46
CA GLU A 37 36.40 70.34 11.41
C GLU A 37 36.00 71.85 11.26
N GLY A 38 34.71 72.13 11.32
CA GLY A 38 34.19 73.49 11.26
C GLY A 38 34.70 74.37 12.39
N LEU A 39 34.73 73.83 13.63
CA LEU A 39 35.31 74.58 14.76
C LEU A 39 36.80 74.83 14.66
N ASP A 40 37.55 73.99 13.94
CA ASP A 40 38.99 74.11 13.75
C ASP A 40 39.37 75.02 12.60
N THR A 41 38.56 75.06 11.53
CA THR A 41 38.93 75.75 10.25
C THR A 41 38.28 77.11 10.10
N TRP A 42 36.96 77.17 9.95
CA TRP A 42 36.27 78.41 9.52
C TRP A 42 35.60 79.21 10.67
N VAL A 43 35.42 78.64 11.84
CA VAL A 43 34.93 79.39 12.98
C VAL A 43 36.03 80.17 13.72
N GLY A 44 37.31 79.88 13.45
CA GLY A 44 38.51 80.52 14.08
C GLY A 44 38.89 81.86 13.50
N GLN A 45 38.47 82.21 12.31
CA GLN A 45 38.87 83.45 11.67
C GLN A 45 37.84 84.58 11.88
N VAL A 46 38.12 85.47 12.83
CA VAL A 46 37.41 86.73 13.00
C VAL A 46 37.93 87.65 11.95
N THR A 47 37.39 87.59 10.75
CA THR A 47 37.57 88.61 9.72
C THR A 47 36.27 89.35 9.60
N TRP A 48 36.30 90.71 9.74
CA TRP A 48 35.19 91.64 9.59
C TRP A 48 34.60 91.68 8.19
N VAL A 49 34.90 90.73 7.36
CA VAL A 49 34.35 90.54 6.03
C VAL A 49 33.40 89.36 6.05
N PRO A 50 32.22 89.44 5.49
CA PRO A 50 31.38 88.30 5.31
C PRO A 50 32.02 87.38 4.26
N SER A 51 33.08 86.67 4.67
CA SER A 51 33.71 85.71 3.82
C SER A 51 32.97 84.39 3.92
N SER A 52 32.48 83.99 2.90
CA SER A 52 32.29 82.65 2.32
C SER A 52 32.84 81.44 3.12
N GLY A 53 32.64 81.38 4.42
CA GLY A 53 33.28 80.34 5.22
C GLY A 53 32.43 79.11 5.53
N ALA A 54 31.21 79.34 5.92
CA ALA A 54 30.30 78.25 6.28
C ALA A 54 29.44 77.78 5.07
N PRO A 55 29.32 76.48 4.82
CA PRO A 55 28.32 75.99 3.87
C PRO A 55 26.93 76.40 4.34
N SER A 56 25.96 76.57 3.40
CA SER A 56 24.63 77.09 3.61
C SER A 56 23.76 76.35 4.65
N ASP A 57 24.15 75.11 4.97
CA ASP A 57 23.44 74.17 5.88
C ASP A 57 24.06 74.23 7.31
N PHE A 58 25.03 75.11 7.55
CA PHE A 58 25.61 75.26 8.89
C PHE A 58 25.27 76.60 9.51
N TYR A 59 24.96 76.54 10.79
CA TYR A 59 24.79 77.72 11.64
C TYR A 59 26.02 77.89 12.53
N GLN A 60 26.45 79.10 12.67
CA GLN A 60 27.55 79.44 13.61
C GLN A 60 27.18 80.63 14.49
N GLU A 61 27.61 80.59 15.75
CA GLU A 61 27.41 81.63 16.74
C GLU A 61 28.58 81.71 17.67
N THR A 62 29.04 82.94 18.00
CA THR A 62 30.10 83.16 18.96
C THR A 62 29.50 83.87 20.16
N TRP A 63 29.63 83.28 21.33
CA TRP A 63 29.25 83.87 22.62
C TRP A 63 30.44 84.57 23.25
N PHE A 64 30.23 85.82 23.62
CA PHE A 64 31.24 86.65 24.28
C PHE A 64 30.86 86.80 25.76
N PRO A 65 31.45 86.06 26.70
CA PRO A 65 31.12 86.11 28.10
C PRO A 65 31.32 87.46 28.76
N GLN A 66 32.34 88.21 28.27
CA GLN A 66 32.67 89.57 28.82
C GLN A 66 31.59 90.61 28.56
N PHE A 67 30.79 90.41 27.47
CA PHE A 67 29.74 91.33 27.06
C PHE A 67 28.33 90.77 27.20
N GLU A 68 28.19 89.53 27.71
CA GLU A 68 26.94 88.81 27.80
C GLU A 68 26.14 88.81 26.49
N THR A 69 26.79 88.80 25.34
CA THR A 69 26.21 88.89 24.02
C THR A 69 26.71 87.80 23.09
N SER A 70 25.87 87.45 22.12
CA SER A 70 26.27 86.53 21.04
C SER A 70 26.23 87.21 19.67
N TRP A 71 27.04 86.77 18.77
CA TRP A 71 27.06 87.23 17.39
C TRP A 71 27.06 86.06 16.42
N SER A 72 26.17 86.11 15.44
CA SER A 72 26.10 85.13 14.36
C SER A 72 26.22 85.83 13.00
N PRO A 73 27.09 85.40 12.12
CA PRO A 73 27.22 85.97 10.76
C PRO A 73 26.09 85.45 9.85
N VAL A 74 25.33 84.44 10.25
CA VAL A 74 24.27 83.80 9.42
C VAL A 74 22.91 84.03 10.10
N TYR A 75 22.04 84.73 9.39
CA TYR A 75 20.64 84.82 9.82
C TYR A 75 19.87 83.62 9.28
N MET A 76 19.17 82.90 10.16
CA MET A 76 18.29 81.79 9.80
C MET A 76 16.94 81.95 10.49
N ASP A 77 15.85 81.63 9.76
CA ASP A 77 14.48 81.71 10.31
C ASP A 77 14.24 80.77 11.49
N THR A 78 14.96 79.65 11.53
CA THR A 78 14.84 78.60 12.52
C THR A 78 16.18 78.21 13.14
N PRO A 79 16.85 79.12 13.87
CA PRO A 79 18.18 78.83 14.46
C PRO A 79 18.14 77.75 15.51
N PRO A 80 19.23 77.01 15.79
CA PRO A 80 19.31 75.97 16.83
C PRO A 80 19.16 76.55 18.23
N ASP A 81 18.55 75.78 19.14
CA ASP A 81 18.47 76.11 20.57
C ASP A 81 19.79 75.73 21.25
N LEU A 82 20.76 76.61 21.20
CA LEU A 82 22.13 76.39 21.74
C LEU A 82 22.18 76.35 23.27
N SER A 83 21.11 76.78 23.97
CA SER A 83 21.03 76.69 25.44
C SER A 83 21.13 75.24 25.96
N LYS A 84 20.84 74.28 25.11
CA LYS A 84 20.89 72.83 25.40
C LYS A 84 22.27 72.23 25.18
N VAL A 85 23.23 72.93 24.61
CA VAL A 85 24.60 72.48 24.38
C VAL A 85 25.42 72.71 25.67
N LYS A 86 25.39 71.72 26.57
CA LYS A 86 26.01 71.85 27.88
C LYS A 86 27.47 71.35 27.98
N GLN A 87 27.89 70.54 27.02
CA GLN A 87 29.20 69.88 27.03
C GLN A 87 30.05 70.40 25.88
N GLN A 88 31.25 70.87 26.19
CA GLN A 88 32.23 71.28 25.18
C GLN A 88 32.81 70.11 24.40
N ASN A 89 33.13 70.32 23.15
CA ASN A 89 33.67 69.31 22.23
C ASN A 89 32.85 68.05 22.06
N LYS A 90 31.52 68.09 22.39
CA LYS A 90 30.62 66.97 22.16
C LYS A 90 29.39 67.42 21.36
N ALA A 91 29.14 66.72 20.27
CA ALA A 91 27.96 67.00 19.47
C ALA A 91 26.67 66.56 20.18
N VAL A 92 25.66 67.42 20.18
CA VAL A 92 24.38 67.16 20.83
C VAL A 92 23.26 67.52 19.82
N THR A 93 22.22 66.70 19.79
CA THR A 93 21.02 67.00 18.97
C THR A 93 20.11 67.95 19.74
N VAL A 94 19.84 69.11 19.14
CA VAL A 94 19.04 70.17 19.74
C VAL A 94 17.86 70.53 18.78
N PRO A 95 16.74 70.99 19.29
CA PRO A 95 15.65 71.51 18.43
C PRO A 95 15.99 72.92 17.92
N SER A 96 15.20 73.41 16.97
CA SER A 96 15.25 74.82 16.59
C SER A 96 14.64 75.70 17.68
N LYS A 97 15.12 76.98 17.71
CA LYS A 97 14.62 78.01 18.59
C LYS A 97 13.43 78.75 17.89
N GLY A 98 12.23 78.64 18.41
CA GLY A 98 11.04 79.27 17.82
C GLY A 98 9.86 78.31 17.59
N VAL A 99 8.83 78.83 16.92
CA VAL A 99 7.47 78.18 16.82
C VAL A 99 7.43 77.09 15.71
N ALA A 100 8.45 76.89 14.93
CA ALA A 100 8.46 75.83 13.91
C ALA A 100 8.88 74.45 14.49
N PRO A 101 7.91 73.59 14.79
CA PRO A 101 8.22 72.28 15.34
C PRO A 101 8.72 71.35 14.24
N GLY A 102 9.92 70.83 14.38
CA GLY A 102 10.36 69.68 13.56
C GLY A 102 11.80 69.71 13.08
N VAL A 103 12.41 70.86 12.94
CA VAL A 103 13.82 70.98 12.52
C VAL A 103 14.74 70.56 13.65
N LYS A 104 15.56 69.56 13.46
CA LYS A 104 16.58 69.11 14.41
C LYS A 104 17.93 69.50 13.90
N TRP A 105 18.70 69.99 14.87
CA TRP A 105 20.08 70.41 14.60
C TRP A 105 21.06 69.52 15.39
N ARG A 106 22.23 69.26 14.82
CA ARG A 106 23.34 68.69 15.53
C ARG A 106 24.32 69.84 15.85
N ALA A 107 24.56 70.11 17.09
CA ALA A 107 25.35 71.25 17.51
C ALA A 107 26.52 70.84 18.42
N MET A 108 27.65 71.54 18.24
CA MET A 108 28.85 71.36 19.06
C MET A 108 29.37 72.75 19.49
N SER A 109 29.95 72.83 20.66
CA SER A 109 30.60 74.05 21.16
C SER A 109 32.02 73.79 21.59
N ARG A 110 32.86 74.86 21.48
CA ARG A 110 34.24 74.85 21.97
C ARG A 110 34.59 76.21 22.57
N GLU A 111 35.25 76.18 23.69
CA GLU A 111 35.84 77.37 24.32
C GLU A 111 37.18 77.62 23.71
N MET A 112 37.40 78.91 23.34
CA MET A 112 38.63 79.36 22.73
C MET A 112 39.58 79.95 23.78
N PRO A 113 40.88 80.05 23.49
CA PRO A 113 41.87 80.59 24.43
C PRO A 113 41.62 82.03 24.88
N ASP A 114 40.82 82.79 24.12
CA ASP A 114 40.37 84.16 24.44
C ASP A 114 39.18 84.24 25.37
N GLY A 115 38.64 83.05 25.85
CA GLY A 115 37.47 82.94 26.69
C GLY A 115 36.14 82.99 25.93
N THR A 116 36.14 83.14 24.62
CA THR A 116 34.91 83.09 23.82
C THR A 116 34.43 81.62 23.63
N VAL A 117 33.13 81.45 23.55
CA VAL A 117 32.53 80.12 23.25
C VAL A 117 31.99 80.15 21.83
N LYS A 118 32.53 79.29 21.00
CA LYS A 118 32.05 79.15 19.61
C LYS A 118 31.14 77.95 19.49
N TYR A 119 30.01 78.11 18.77
CA TYR A 119 29.02 77.13 18.46
C TYR A 119 28.95 76.91 16.97
N VAL A 120 28.89 75.66 16.56
CA VAL A 120 28.59 75.25 15.20
C VAL A 120 27.45 74.25 15.22
N ALA A 121 26.49 74.41 14.36
CA ALA A 121 25.37 73.51 14.24
C ALA A 121 25.06 73.20 12.75
N LYS A 122 24.66 71.99 12.47
CA LYS A 122 24.22 71.54 11.16
C LYS A 122 22.80 71.04 11.25
N GLU A 123 21.97 71.43 10.26
CA GLU A 123 20.61 70.92 10.13
C GLU A 123 20.61 69.44 9.72
N LEU A 124 19.80 68.63 10.36
CA LEU A 124 19.71 67.17 10.15
C LEU A 124 18.67 66.72 9.11
N ASP A 125 18.04 67.65 8.37
CA ASP A 125 16.95 67.34 7.45
C ASP A 125 17.39 66.44 6.29
N ALA A 126 18.59 66.65 5.79
CA ALA A 126 19.16 65.81 4.73
C ALA A 126 19.39 64.34 5.23
N GLU A 127 19.96 64.21 6.42
CA GLU A 127 20.22 62.91 7.06
C GLU A 127 18.89 62.20 7.37
N HIS A 128 17.90 62.93 7.89
CA HIS A 128 16.56 62.38 8.14
C HIS A 128 15.82 62.00 6.83
N ARG A 129 16.02 62.71 5.73
CA ARG A 129 15.48 62.30 4.42
C ARG A 129 16.08 60.97 3.96
N VAL A 130 17.38 60.80 4.06
CA VAL A 130 18.04 59.53 3.70
C VAL A 130 17.53 58.39 4.57
N LEU A 131 17.45 58.58 5.88
CA LEU A 131 16.91 57.55 6.79
C LEU A 131 15.44 57.21 6.53
N ARG A 132 14.60 58.20 6.19
CA ARG A 132 13.20 57.96 5.80
C ARG A 132 13.10 57.13 4.52
N TRP A 133 13.88 57.52 3.48
CA TRP A 133 13.90 56.76 2.23
C TRP A 133 14.42 55.33 2.45
N LEU A 134 15.44 55.13 3.26
CA LEU A 134 15.93 53.82 3.63
C LEU A 134 14.81 52.99 4.26
N ALA A 135 14.11 53.54 5.28
CA ALA A 135 13.03 52.84 5.95
C ALA A 135 11.85 52.49 5.01
N ILE A 136 11.51 53.40 4.06
CA ILE A 136 10.46 53.13 3.04
C ILE A 136 10.87 51.95 2.15
N VAL A 137 12.10 51.99 1.63
CA VAL A 137 12.64 50.96 0.74
C VAL A 137 12.69 49.61 1.47
N GLU A 138 13.26 49.56 2.68
CA GLU A 138 13.33 48.33 3.51
C GLU A 138 11.95 47.76 3.79
N THR A 139 11.00 48.62 4.20
CA THR A 139 9.61 48.17 4.49
C THR A 139 8.93 47.60 3.25
N THR A 140 9.10 48.28 2.10
CA THR A 140 8.49 47.85 0.83
C THR A 140 9.06 46.50 0.38
N PHE A 141 10.38 46.36 0.34
CA PHE A 141 11.05 45.10 -0.01
C PHE A 141 10.75 43.99 0.98
N GLY A 142 10.69 44.30 2.29
CA GLY A 142 10.33 43.34 3.32
C GLY A 142 8.90 42.81 3.13
N LEU A 143 7.93 43.69 2.84
CA LEU A 143 6.55 43.28 2.57
C LEU A 143 6.46 42.41 1.32
N LEU A 144 7.12 42.79 0.24
CA LEU A 144 7.16 41.99 -1.00
C LEU A 144 7.78 40.60 -0.77
N ALA A 145 8.86 40.52 0.01
CA ALA A 145 9.49 39.27 0.35
C ALA A 145 8.57 38.36 1.17
N VAL A 146 7.88 38.89 2.18
CA VAL A 146 6.93 38.12 3.00
C VAL A 146 5.77 37.61 2.17
N VAL A 147 5.19 38.44 1.29
CA VAL A 147 4.11 38.04 0.36
C VAL A 147 4.61 36.97 -0.61
N GLY A 148 5.80 37.14 -1.18
CA GLY A 148 6.42 36.14 -2.06
C GLY A 148 6.63 34.79 -1.38
N ILE A 149 7.18 34.76 -0.18
CA ILE A 149 7.36 33.55 0.62
C ILE A 149 6.01 32.89 0.94
N ALA A 150 5.00 33.68 1.30
CA ALA A 150 3.66 33.19 1.57
C ALA A 150 3.01 32.54 0.34
N TYR A 151 3.11 33.18 -0.81
CA TYR A 151 2.58 32.67 -2.07
C TYR A 151 3.28 31.37 -2.52
N MET A 152 4.62 31.40 -2.56
CA MET A 152 5.42 30.22 -2.92
C MET A 152 5.15 29.06 -1.98
N GLY A 153 5.23 29.29 -0.66
CA GLY A 153 5.01 28.24 0.32
C GLY A 153 3.60 27.62 0.21
N ARG A 154 2.55 28.44 -0.04
CA ARG A 154 1.19 27.89 -0.25
C ARG A 154 1.12 27.03 -1.50
N THR A 155 1.75 27.44 -2.60
CA THR A 155 1.73 26.66 -3.85
C THR A 155 2.53 25.37 -3.74
N TYR A 156 3.71 25.41 -3.12
CA TYR A 156 4.53 24.20 -2.90
C TYR A 156 3.86 23.21 -1.97
N ILE A 157 3.30 23.65 -0.83
CA ILE A 157 2.59 22.76 0.10
C ILE A 157 1.38 22.12 -0.57
N ARG A 158 0.60 22.88 -1.34
CA ARG A 158 -0.55 22.32 -2.06
C ARG A 158 -0.14 21.27 -3.08
N LYS A 159 0.92 21.50 -3.85
CA LYS A 159 1.44 20.54 -4.83
C LYS A 159 2.02 19.29 -4.15
N ALA A 160 2.75 19.46 -3.05
CA ALA A 160 3.33 18.34 -2.30
C ALA A 160 2.28 17.44 -1.63
N LEU A 161 1.13 18.00 -1.21
CA LEU A 161 0.05 17.26 -0.56
C LEU A 161 -1.06 16.78 -1.51
N ALA A 162 -1.04 17.20 -2.79
CA ALA A 162 -2.04 16.77 -3.77
C ALA A 162 -2.07 15.24 -3.94
N PRO A 163 -0.94 14.53 -4.05
CA PRO A 163 -0.94 13.07 -4.17
C PRO A 163 -1.57 12.36 -2.97
N LEU A 164 -1.40 12.89 -1.76
CA LEU A 164 -1.98 12.29 -0.55
C LEU A 164 -3.51 12.35 -0.56
N ARG A 165 -4.09 13.45 -1.06
CA ARG A 165 -5.54 13.57 -1.26
C ARG A 165 -6.08 12.57 -2.28
N GLU A 166 -5.31 12.29 -3.33
CA GLU A 166 -5.68 11.29 -4.34
C GLU A 166 -5.73 9.88 -3.72
N VAL A 167 -4.75 9.56 -2.85
CA VAL A 167 -4.77 8.31 -2.08
C VAL A 167 -6.01 8.24 -1.18
N GLU A 168 -6.31 9.31 -0.44
CA GLU A 168 -7.48 9.40 0.43
C GLU A 168 -8.79 9.19 -0.33
N ASN A 169 -8.98 9.92 -1.45
CA ASN A 169 -10.18 9.80 -2.28
C ASN A 169 -10.34 8.39 -2.88
N THR A 170 -9.23 7.78 -3.28
CA THR A 170 -9.24 6.41 -3.81
C THR A 170 -9.56 5.41 -2.72
N ALA A 171 -9.00 5.59 -1.50
CA ALA A 171 -9.31 4.74 -0.35
C ALA A 171 -10.79 4.79 0.02
N LEU A 172 -11.39 5.98 0.04
CA LEU A 172 -12.82 6.17 0.31
C LEU A 172 -13.67 5.50 -0.78
N ALA A 173 -13.33 5.67 -2.05
CA ALA A 173 -14.07 5.04 -3.15
C ALA A 173 -14.02 3.50 -3.09
N ILE A 174 -12.87 2.92 -2.68
CA ILE A 174 -12.74 1.47 -2.47
C ILE A 174 -13.59 1.01 -1.28
N ALA A 175 -13.61 1.78 -0.19
CA ALA A 175 -14.46 1.49 0.98
C ALA A 175 -15.94 1.54 0.65
N ASP A 176 -16.36 2.41 -0.29
CA ASP A 176 -17.72 2.51 -0.81
C ASP A 176 -18.06 1.43 -1.85
N GLY A 177 -17.13 0.49 -2.13
CA GLY A 177 -17.36 -0.68 -2.98
C GLY A 177 -16.74 -0.62 -4.38
N ASP A 178 -16.09 0.48 -4.78
CA ASP A 178 -15.37 0.56 -6.06
C ASP A 178 -13.99 -0.09 -5.97
N THR A 179 -13.97 -1.40 -5.86
CA THR A 179 -12.72 -2.19 -5.74
C THR A 179 -11.87 -2.21 -7.01
N LYS A 180 -12.38 -1.72 -8.16
CA LYS A 180 -11.62 -1.63 -9.41
C LYS A 180 -10.73 -0.40 -9.46
N ARG A 181 -11.01 0.59 -8.64
CA ARG A 181 -10.23 1.82 -8.57
C ARG A 181 -8.83 1.56 -8.04
N ARG A 182 -7.86 2.30 -8.59
CA ARG A 182 -6.44 2.23 -8.19
C ARG A 182 -5.90 3.61 -7.89
N VAL A 183 -5.00 3.66 -6.94
CA VAL A 183 -4.22 4.87 -6.66
C VAL A 183 -3.23 5.07 -7.81
N PRO A 184 -3.08 6.30 -8.33
CA PRO A 184 -2.07 6.62 -9.33
C PRO A 184 -0.67 6.19 -8.90
N VAL A 185 0.16 5.80 -9.86
CA VAL A 185 1.52 5.35 -9.59
C VAL A 185 2.45 6.55 -9.52
N TRP A 186 3.09 6.74 -8.37
CA TRP A 186 4.18 7.71 -8.17
C TRP A 186 5.51 7.00 -7.99
N SER A 187 6.61 7.77 -8.05
CA SER A 187 7.96 7.21 -7.83
C SER A 187 8.05 6.50 -6.47
N ARG A 188 8.52 5.26 -6.49
CA ARG A 188 8.71 4.42 -5.28
C ARG A 188 9.79 4.97 -4.33
N GLU A 189 10.54 5.97 -4.74
CA GLU A 189 11.52 6.64 -3.89
C GLU A 189 10.86 7.60 -2.89
N THR A 190 9.62 8.02 -3.15
CA THR A 190 8.85 8.90 -2.27
C THR A 190 7.97 8.10 -1.30
N GLU A 191 7.67 8.69 -0.13
CA GLU A 191 6.78 8.09 0.88
C GLU A 191 5.38 7.84 0.32
N VAL A 192 4.87 8.79 -0.51
CA VAL A 192 3.57 8.66 -1.16
C VAL A 192 3.58 7.53 -2.20
N GLY A 193 4.68 7.38 -2.95
CA GLY A 193 4.84 6.28 -3.91
C GLY A 193 4.87 4.91 -3.24
N LYS A 194 5.55 4.78 -2.09
CA LYS A 194 5.53 3.56 -1.27
C LYS A 194 4.12 3.25 -0.75
N LEU A 195 3.40 4.27 -0.26
CA LEU A 195 2.02 4.12 0.22
C LEU A 195 1.08 3.70 -0.91
N SER A 196 1.19 4.33 -2.10
CA SER A 196 0.41 3.99 -3.29
C SER A 196 0.62 2.52 -3.70
N TYR A 197 1.88 2.07 -3.72
CA TYR A 197 2.22 0.68 -4.04
C TYR A 197 1.62 -0.29 -3.03
N ALA A 198 1.82 -0.05 -1.74
CA ALA A 198 1.28 -0.91 -0.68
C ALA A 198 -0.24 -1.01 -0.74
N MET A 199 -0.93 0.13 -0.97
CA MET A 199 -2.38 0.17 -1.11
C MET A 199 -2.88 -0.59 -2.32
N ASN A 200 -2.25 -0.40 -3.50
CA ASN A 200 -2.64 -1.14 -4.71
C ASN A 200 -2.42 -2.65 -4.55
N THR A 201 -1.34 -3.08 -3.88
CA THR A 201 -1.09 -4.49 -3.56
C THR A 201 -2.16 -5.04 -2.62
N MET A 202 -2.53 -4.30 -1.57
CA MET A 202 -3.61 -4.72 -0.66
C MET A 202 -4.95 -4.88 -1.39
N VAL A 203 -5.32 -3.93 -2.26
CA VAL A 203 -6.55 -4.00 -3.05
C VAL A 203 -6.56 -5.18 -4.00
N GLN A 204 -5.40 -5.49 -4.62
CA GLN A 204 -5.26 -6.66 -5.46
C GLN A 204 -5.48 -7.95 -4.68
N GLN A 205 -4.82 -8.12 -3.53
CA GLN A 205 -5.00 -9.30 -2.66
C GLN A 205 -6.44 -9.46 -2.18
N LEU A 206 -7.10 -8.33 -1.86
CA LEU A 206 -8.52 -8.35 -1.48
C LEU A 206 -9.40 -8.84 -2.63
N GLN A 207 -9.17 -8.37 -3.86
CA GLN A 207 -9.93 -8.82 -5.04
C GLN A 207 -9.72 -10.31 -5.29
N GLU A 208 -8.48 -10.78 -5.31
CA GLU A 208 -8.16 -12.21 -5.47
C GLU A 208 -8.86 -13.05 -4.40
N SER A 209 -8.88 -12.60 -3.14
CA SER A 209 -9.57 -13.30 -2.06
C SER A 209 -11.10 -13.32 -2.22
N VAL A 210 -11.69 -12.23 -2.73
CA VAL A 210 -13.14 -12.17 -3.01
C VAL A 210 -13.52 -13.07 -4.19
N GLU A 211 -12.72 -13.07 -5.26
CA GLU A 211 -12.93 -13.93 -6.42
C GLU A 211 -12.84 -15.42 -6.03
N ASP A 212 -11.81 -15.79 -5.25
CA ASP A 212 -11.67 -17.14 -4.71
C ASP A 212 -12.88 -17.57 -3.83
N ALA A 213 -13.34 -16.65 -2.99
CA ALA A 213 -14.52 -16.91 -2.15
C ALA A 213 -15.79 -17.12 -2.99
N GLN A 214 -16.00 -16.33 -4.03
CA GLN A 214 -17.13 -16.45 -4.95
C GLN A 214 -17.07 -17.77 -5.74
N LEU A 215 -15.91 -18.15 -6.24
CA LEU A 215 -15.73 -19.44 -6.94
C LEU A 215 -16.05 -20.62 -6.02
N LYS A 216 -15.59 -20.59 -4.77
CA LYS A 216 -15.90 -21.63 -3.76
C LYS A 216 -17.39 -21.66 -3.42
N GLU A 217 -18.03 -20.49 -3.30
CA GLU A 217 -19.48 -20.43 -3.07
C GLU A 217 -20.27 -21.05 -4.23
N GLU A 218 -19.90 -20.75 -5.48
CA GLU A 218 -20.55 -21.29 -6.65
C GLU A 218 -20.37 -22.82 -6.75
N GLN A 219 -19.15 -23.32 -6.48
CA GLN A 219 -18.87 -24.76 -6.41
C GLN A 219 -19.70 -25.45 -5.33
N MET A 220 -19.84 -24.84 -4.15
CA MET A 220 -20.65 -25.36 -3.06
C MET A 220 -22.16 -25.38 -3.42
N ARG A 221 -22.66 -24.32 -4.06
CA ARG A 221 -24.05 -24.28 -4.53
C ARG A 221 -24.37 -25.39 -5.53
N ARG A 222 -23.47 -25.61 -6.52
CA ARG A 222 -23.59 -26.72 -7.48
C ARG A 222 -23.59 -28.07 -6.74
N PHE A 223 -22.61 -28.27 -5.84
CA PHE A 223 -22.51 -29.50 -5.04
C PHE A 223 -23.80 -29.81 -4.27
N VAL A 224 -24.36 -28.83 -3.57
CA VAL A 224 -25.61 -29.01 -2.82
C VAL A 224 -26.79 -29.31 -3.76
N GLY A 225 -26.84 -28.68 -4.92
CA GLY A 225 -27.84 -28.92 -5.95
C GLY A 225 -27.79 -30.36 -6.46
N ASP A 226 -26.60 -30.82 -6.88
CA ASP A 226 -26.39 -32.16 -7.44
C ASP A 226 -26.66 -33.25 -6.39
N ALA A 227 -26.15 -33.08 -5.16
CA ALA A 227 -26.45 -34.01 -4.06
C ALA A 227 -27.96 -34.12 -3.76
N SER A 228 -28.66 -32.98 -3.80
CA SER A 228 -30.12 -32.96 -3.59
C SER A 228 -30.87 -33.71 -4.69
N HIS A 229 -30.42 -33.59 -5.93
CA HIS A 229 -31.00 -34.31 -7.06
C HIS A 229 -30.80 -35.82 -6.95
N GLU A 230 -29.55 -36.24 -6.65
CA GLU A 230 -29.17 -37.65 -6.53
C GLU A 230 -29.82 -38.35 -5.32
N LEU A 231 -30.09 -37.63 -4.23
CA LEU A 231 -30.84 -38.17 -3.09
C LEU A 231 -32.36 -38.23 -3.33
N ARG A 232 -32.93 -37.33 -4.15
CA ARG A 232 -34.37 -37.29 -4.42
C ARG A 232 -34.84 -38.49 -5.22
N THR A 233 -34.04 -38.96 -6.18
CA THR A 233 -34.38 -40.07 -7.07
C THR A 233 -34.63 -41.36 -6.30
N PRO A 234 -33.68 -41.91 -5.49
CA PRO A 234 -33.95 -43.14 -4.74
C PRO A 234 -35.06 -42.97 -3.69
N LEU A 235 -35.13 -41.78 -3.06
CA LEU A 235 -36.25 -41.50 -2.11
C LEU A 235 -37.63 -41.56 -2.78
N THR A 236 -37.72 -41.06 -4.02
CA THR A 236 -38.96 -41.15 -4.81
C THR A 236 -39.28 -42.60 -5.16
N SER A 237 -38.27 -43.42 -5.50
CA SER A 237 -38.42 -44.86 -5.75
C SER A 237 -38.94 -45.60 -4.52
N VAL A 238 -38.29 -45.39 -3.34
CA VAL A 238 -38.73 -45.96 -2.05
C VAL A 238 -40.17 -45.61 -1.75
N ARG A 239 -40.57 -44.35 -1.89
CA ARG A 239 -41.94 -43.91 -1.69
C ARG A 239 -42.91 -44.58 -2.70
N GLY A 240 -42.50 -44.67 -3.97
CA GLY A 240 -43.29 -45.29 -5.02
C GLY A 240 -43.57 -46.78 -4.73
N TYR A 241 -42.57 -47.57 -4.36
CA TYR A 241 -42.72 -48.97 -4.01
C TYR A 241 -43.59 -49.12 -2.76
N ALA A 242 -43.45 -48.32 -1.72
CA ALA A 242 -44.28 -48.32 -0.53
C ALA A 242 -45.76 -47.96 -0.85
N GLU A 243 -46.01 -47.02 -1.76
CA GLU A 243 -47.36 -46.67 -2.22
C GLU A 243 -48.02 -47.78 -3.04
N LEU A 244 -47.24 -48.44 -3.94
CA LEU A 244 -47.74 -49.56 -4.74
C LEU A 244 -48.16 -50.72 -3.85
N TYR A 245 -47.38 -51.08 -2.83
CA TYR A 245 -47.72 -52.11 -1.86
C TYR A 245 -48.97 -51.76 -1.08
N ARG A 246 -49.08 -50.52 -0.55
CA ARG A 246 -50.23 -50.05 0.20
C ARG A 246 -51.55 -50.10 -0.59
N LYS A 247 -51.48 -49.87 -1.91
CA LYS A 247 -52.64 -49.89 -2.82
C LYS A 247 -52.97 -51.31 -3.30
N GLY A 248 -52.27 -52.33 -2.85
CA GLY A 248 -52.45 -53.71 -3.28
C GLY A 248 -52.08 -53.96 -4.76
N MET A 249 -51.30 -53.09 -5.37
CA MET A 249 -50.88 -53.17 -6.77
C MET A 249 -49.54 -53.88 -6.96
N ALA A 250 -48.86 -54.24 -5.87
CA ALA A 250 -47.64 -55.05 -5.87
C ALA A 250 -47.97 -56.44 -5.32
N PRO A 251 -47.83 -57.50 -6.08
CA PRO A 251 -48.29 -58.84 -5.70
C PRO A 251 -47.37 -59.53 -4.68
N ASP A 252 -46.14 -59.07 -4.49
CA ASP A 252 -45.11 -59.69 -3.65
C ASP A 252 -44.53 -58.69 -2.68
N ALA A 253 -44.74 -58.93 -1.35
CA ALA A 253 -44.17 -58.07 -0.30
C ALA A 253 -42.66 -58.18 -0.24
N ASP A 254 -42.09 -59.37 -0.44
CA ASP A 254 -40.62 -59.59 -0.35
C ASP A 254 -39.91 -58.83 -1.48
N MET A 255 -40.48 -58.80 -2.66
CA MET A 255 -39.94 -57.99 -3.80
C MET A 255 -39.92 -56.50 -3.47
N VAL A 256 -41.02 -55.97 -2.89
CA VAL A 256 -41.10 -54.54 -2.51
C VAL A 256 -40.11 -54.16 -1.42
N ILE A 257 -40.01 -55.02 -0.36
CA ILE A 257 -39.08 -54.83 0.71
C ILE A 257 -37.63 -54.88 0.18
N GLY A 258 -37.31 -55.87 -0.65
CA GLY A 258 -35.99 -55.96 -1.30
C GLY A 258 -35.61 -54.74 -2.12
N LYS A 259 -36.59 -54.13 -2.84
CA LYS A 259 -36.35 -52.88 -3.60
C LYS A 259 -36.17 -51.66 -2.69
N ILE A 260 -36.87 -51.60 -1.56
CA ILE A 260 -36.68 -50.55 -0.54
C ILE A 260 -35.31 -50.69 0.12
N GLU A 261 -34.89 -51.90 0.45
CA GLU A 261 -33.57 -52.17 1.03
C GLU A 261 -32.45 -51.81 0.05
N GLU A 262 -32.59 -52.17 -1.24
CA GLU A 262 -31.63 -51.84 -2.28
C GLU A 262 -31.43 -50.32 -2.41
N GLU A 263 -32.56 -49.54 -2.49
CA GLU A 263 -32.48 -48.09 -2.59
C GLU A 263 -32.00 -47.42 -1.31
N SER A 264 -32.30 -48.00 -0.14
CA SER A 264 -31.75 -47.54 1.17
C SER A 264 -30.26 -47.72 1.25
N ALA A 265 -29.72 -48.88 0.87
CA ALA A 265 -28.29 -49.18 0.83
C ALA A 265 -27.57 -48.23 -0.16
N ARG A 266 -28.22 -47.96 -1.31
CA ARG A 266 -27.70 -47.01 -2.28
C ARG A 266 -27.63 -45.57 -1.72
N MET A 267 -28.63 -45.11 -0.99
CA MET A 267 -28.62 -43.82 -0.31
C MET A 267 -27.52 -43.74 0.77
N GLN A 268 -27.32 -44.82 1.51
CA GLN A 268 -26.25 -44.90 2.52
C GLN A 268 -24.87 -44.72 1.87
N LEU A 269 -24.57 -45.43 0.79
CA LEU A 269 -23.32 -45.30 0.05
C LEU A 269 -23.13 -43.87 -0.49
N LEU A 270 -24.20 -43.26 -1.02
CA LEU A 270 -24.16 -41.92 -1.53
C LEU A 270 -23.81 -40.90 -0.41
N VAL A 271 -24.42 -41.03 0.76
CA VAL A 271 -24.11 -40.17 1.92
C VAL A 271 -22.65 -40.38 2.41
N GLU A 272 -22.18 -41.64 2.46
CA GLU A 272 -20.79 -41.94 2.80
C GLU A 272 -19.81 -41.32 1.82
N ASP A 273 -20.09 -41.39 0.51
CA ASP A 273 -19.27 -40.78 -0.54
C ASP A 273 -19.29 -39.24 -0.49
N LEU A 274 -20.46 -38.61 -0.19
CA LEU A 274 -20.55 -37.17 0.03
C LEU A 274 -19.72 -36.71 1.23
N LEU A 275 -19.79 -37.48 2.33
CA LEU A 275 -18.96 -37.20 3.51
C LEU A 275 -17.46 -37.43 3.23
N ALA A 276 -17.12 -38.45 2.42
CA ALA A 276 -15.72 -38.68 2.00
C ALA A 276 -15.22 -37.53 1.12
N LEU A 277 -16.06 -37.01 0.19
CA LEU A 277 -15.71 -35.87 -0.66
C LEU A 277 -15.50 -34.59 0.16
N THR A 278 -16.42 -34.26 1.07
CA THR A 278 -16.27 -33.07 1.94
C THR A 278 -15.05 -33.16 2.85
N ARG A 279 -14.72 -34.37 3.34
CA ARG A 279 -13.48 -34.59 4.10
C ARG A 279 -12.26 -34.49 3.22
N ALA A 280 -12.30 -34.97 1.96
CA ALA A 280 -11.21 -34.82 1.02
C ALA A 280 -10.93 -33.36 0.69
N GLU A 281 -11.96 -32.54 0.54
CA GLU A 281 -11.79 -31.11 0.19
C GLU A 281 -11.41 -30.19 1.37
N GLY A 282 -11.78 -30.56 2.60
CA GLY A 282 -11.62 -29.72 3.79
C GLY A 282 -10.54 -30.14 4.78
N ALA A 283 -10.09 -31.40 4.76
CA ALA A 283 -9.13 -31.90 5.72
C ALA A 283 -7.68 -31.66 5.27
N ARG A 284 -6.83 -31.19 6.18
CA ARG A 284 -5.39 -31.20 5.98
C ARG A 284 -4.92 -32.65 5.85
N LEU A 285 -4.18 -32.97 4.74
CA LEU A 285 -3.53 -34.27 4.59
C LEU A 285 -2.47 -34.45 5.69
N ASP A 286 -2.40 -35.66 6.27
CA ASP A 286 -1.28 -36.07 7.11
C ASP A 286 -0.13 -36.54 6.21
N LYS A 287 0.49 -35.55 5.51
CA LYS A 287 1.57 -35.85 4.56
C LYS A 287 2.81 -36.33 5.29
N ARG A 288 3.29 -37.48 4.92
CA ARG A 288 4.57 -38.08 5.36
C ARG A 288 5.23 -38.82 4.22
N GLN A 289 6.45 -39.25 4.41
CA GLN A 289 7.12 -40.10 3.44
C GLN A 289 6.41 -41.44 3.37
N VAL A 290 5.93 -41.79 2.18
CA VAL A 290 5.14 -43.01 1.91
C VAL A 290 5.85 -43.83 0.86
N ASP A 291 6.06 -45.13 1.16
CA ASP A 291 6.43 -46.13 0.18
C ASP A 291 5.20 -46.48 -0.69
N VAL A 292 5.27 -46.11 -1.97
CA VAL A 292 4.14 -46.29 -2.88
C VAL A 292 3.93 -47.77 -3.21
N LEU A 293 4.99 -48.60 -3.22
CA LEU A 293 4.90 -50.05 -3.45
C LEU A 293 4.13 -50.73 -2.28
N GLU A 294 4.42 -50.36 -1.06
CA GLU A 294 3.66 -50.82 0.13
C GLU A 294 2.18 -50.45 0.03
N THR A 295 1.92 -49.22 -0.36
CA THR A 295 0.53 -48.73 -0.52
C THR A 295 -0.23 -49.44 -1.63
N VAL A 296 0.42 -49.69 -2.77
CA VAL A 296 -0.14 -50.47 -3.89
C VAL A 296 -0.43 -51.92 -3.43
N THR A 297 0.53 -52.54 -2.79
CA THR A 297 0.39 -53.92 -2.32
C THR A 297 -0.76 -54.06 -1.30
N SER A 298 -0.88 -53.10 -0.39
CA SER A 298 -1.99 -53.03 0.58
C SER A 298 -3.37 -52.85 -0.09
N ALA A 299 -3.47 -51.97 -1.07
CA ALA A 299 -4.71 -51.73 -1.82
C ALA A 299 -5.11 -52.97 -2.67
N VAL A 300 -4.15 -53.58 -3.34
CA VAL A 300 -4.37 -54.83 -4.09
C VAL A 300 -4.82 -55.97 -3.18
N SER A 301 -4.19 -56.13 -2.01
CA SER A 301 -4.61 -57.14 -1.01
C SER A 301 -6.02 -56.92 -0.52
N SER A 302 -6.39 -55.65 -0.25
CA SER A 302 -7.76 -55.28 0.17
C SER A 302 -8.78 -55.58 -0.93
N ALA A 303 -8.46 -55.23 -2.16
CA ALA A 303 -9.32 -55.48 -3.32
C ALA A 303 -9.49 -56.98 -3.61
N HIS A 304 -8.40 -57.79 -3.50
CA HIS A 304 -8.45 -59.22 -3.67
C HIS A 304 -9.29 -59.92 -2.62
N ALA A 305 -9.20 -59.44 -1.36
CA ALA A 305 -10.05 -59.97 -0.28
C ALA A 305 -11.55 -59.71 -0.53
N ALA A 306 -11.92 -58.60 -1.13
CA ALA A 306 -13.29 -58.25 -1.46
C ALA A 306 -13.81 -58.95 -2.76
N PHE A 307 -12.90 -59.27 -3.67
CA PHE A 307 -13.19 -59.89 -4.99
C PHE A 307 -12.26 -61.09 -5.28
N PRO A 308 -12.34 -62.20 -4.51
CA PRO A 308 -11.36 -63.32 -4.62
C PRO A 308 -11.37 -64.04 -5.97
N GLU A 309 -12.49 -63.98 -6.70
CA GLU A 309 -12.64 -64.60 -8.03
C GLU A 309 -12.04 -63.78 -9.17
N ARG A 310 -11.53 -62.57 -8.86
CA ARG A 310 -11.07 -61.63 -9.90
C ARG A 310 -9.57 -61.72 -10.10
N SER A 311 -9.11 -61.67 -11.36
CA SER A 311 -7.69 -61.63 -11.68
C SER A 311 -7.12 -60.24 -11.40
N LEU A 312 -6.13 -60.16 -10.50
CA LEU A 312 -5.44 -58.93 -10.12
C LEU A 312 -3.95 -59.16 -9.99
N THR A 313 -3.18 -58.40 -10.78
CA THR A 313 -1.71 -58.53 -10.83
C THR A 313 -1.02 -57.21 -10.49
N ILE A 314 0.17 -57.29 -9.93
CA ILE A 314 1.05 -56.13 -9.70
C ILE A 314 2.28 -56.27 -10.61
N GLU A 315 2.60 -55.22 -11.38
CA GLU A 315 3.82 -55.10 -12.11
C GLU A 315 4.67 -53.99 -11.54
N ASN A 316 5.79 -54.35 -10.93
CA ASN A 316 6.70 -53.36 -10.36
C ASN A 316 7.90 -53.18 -11.28
N ASN A 317 7.94 -52.06 -11.98
CA ASN A 317 9.01 -51.62 -12.88
C ASN A 317 9.79 -50.42 -12.30
N ALA A 318 9.66 -50.15 -10.98
CA ALA A 318 10.46 -49.13 -10.33
C ALA A 318 11.89 -49.59 -10.12
N ILE A 319 12.84 -48.69 -10.33
CA ILE A 319 14.28 -48.95 -10.20
C ILE A 319 14.75 -48.81 -8.76
N SER A 320 14.09 -47.95 -8.02
CA SER A 320 14.38 -47.66 -6.59
C SER A 320 13.14 -47.86 -5.71
N VAL A 321 13.25 -47.59 -4.41
CA VAL A 321 12.08 -47.56 -3.53
C VAL A 321 11.28 -46.27 -3.86
N PRO A 322 10.08 -46.40 -4.46
CA PRO A 322 9.32 -45.28 -4.94
C PRO A 322 8.65 -44.54 -3.75
N THR A 323 9.25 -43.44 -3.29
CA THR A 323 8.72 -42.66 -2.16
C THR A 323 8.12 -41.34 -2.60
N VAL A 324 6.98 -40.99 -1.98
CA VAL A 324 6.27 -39.70 -2.17
C VAL A 324 5.99 -39.06 -0.82
N ASN A 325 5.83 -37.76 -0.80
CA ASN A 325 5.31 -37.05 0.39
C ASN A 325 3.78 -37.00 0.33
N GLY A 326 3.12 -37.89 1.09
CA GLY A 326 1.68 -38.05 0.98
C GLY A 326 1.04 -38.68 2.24
N ASP A 327 -0.29 -38.77 2.21
CA ASP A 327 -1.11 -39.44 3.20
C ASP A 327 -1.37 -40.89 2.73
N PRO A 328 -0.78 -41.90 3.40
CA PRO A 328 -0.89 -43.31 2.96
C PRO A 328 -2.34 -43.81 2.95
N SER A 329 -3.18 -43.35 3.86
CA SER A 329 -4.57 -43.78 3.94
C SER A 329 -5.38 -43.22 2.76
N ARG A 330 -5.09 -41.99 2.34
CA ARG A 330 -5.73 -41.36 1.20
C ARG A 330 -5.28 -41.98 -0.12
N LEU A 331 -3.97 -42.21 -0.27
CA LEU A 331 -3.44 -42.88 -1.46
C LEU A 331 -3.98 -44.33 -1.57
N HIS A 332 -4.07 -45.07 -0.47
CA HIS A 332 -4.70 -46.37 -0.45
C HIS A 332 -6.18 -46.29 -0.90
N GLN A 333 -6.93 -45.29 -0.42
CA GLN A 333 -8.33 -45.08 -0.80
C GLN A 333 -8.46 -44.81 -2.30
N VAL A 334 -7.56 -43.99 -2.89
CA VAL A 334 -7.54 -43.71 -4.34
C VAL A 334 -7.34 -45.01 -5.13
N LEU A 335 -6.30 -45.77 -4.78
CA LEU A 335 -5.99 -47.02 -5.47
C LEU A 335 -7.14 -48.06 -5.37
N LEU A 336 -7.69 -48.21 -4.19
CA LEU A 336 -8.84 -49.08 -3.98
C LEU A 336 -10.05 -48.66 -4.80
N ASN A 337 -10.35 -47.37 -4.86
CA ASN A 337 -11.42 -46.84 -5.71
C ASN A 337 -11.23 -47.15 -7.18
N LEU A 338 -10.00 -47.00 -7.71
CA LEU A 338 -9.68 -47.30 -9.14
C LEU A 338 -9.79 -48.79 -9.42
N ILE A 339 -9.25 -49.67 -8.55
CA ILE A 339 -9.27 -51.14 -8.72
C ILE A 339 -10.73 -51.65 -8.64
N VAL A 340 -11.50 -51.18 -7.67
CA VAL A 340 -12.94 -51.54 -7.54
C VAL A 340 -13.74 -51.02 -8.75
N ASN A 341 -13.44 -49.83 -9.26
CA ASN A 341 -14.05 -49.31 -10.46
C ASN A 341 -13.77 -50.18 -11.68
N ALA A 342 -12.53 -50.62 -11.88
CA ALA A 342 -12.16 -51.55 -12.93
C ALA A 342 -12.93 -52.89 -12.79
N PHE A 343 -13.02 -53.48 -11.60
CA PHE A 343 -13.79 -54.72 -11.40
C PHE A 343 -15.28 -54.60 -11.66
N LYS A 344 -15.89 -53.45 -11.39
CA LYS A 344 -17.29 -53.21 -11.60
C LYS A 344 -17.64 -52.98 -13.09
N HIS A 345 -16.75 -52.37 -13.84
CA HIS A 345 -17.06 -51.84 -15.17
C HIS A 345 -16.37 -52.57 -16.30
N ALA A 346 -15.22 -53.23 -16.08
CA ALA A 346 -14.51 -53.94 -17.14
C ALA A 346 -15.19 -55.24 -17.63
N GLY A 347 -16.12 -55.80 -16.87
CA GLY A 347 -16.76 -57.09 -17.18
C GLY A 347 -16.31 -58.21 -16.20
N LYS A 348 -17.03 -59.37 -16.22
CA LYS A 348 -16.79 -60.46 -15.24
C LYS A 348 -15.45 -61.17 -15.43
N ASP A 349 -14.99 -61.28 -16.68
CA ASP A 349 -13.82 -62.08 -17.05
C ASP A 349 -12.57 -61.17 -17.22
N ALA A 350 -12.72 -59.86 -17.04
CA ALA A 350 -11.63 -58.91 -17.24
C ALA A 350 -10.58 -59.03 -16.12
N SER A 351 -9.31 -58.91 -16.47
CA SER A 351 -8.17 -58.84 -15.59
C SER A 351 -7.76 -57.38 -15.32
N VAL A 352 -7.28 -57.14 -14.12
CA VAL A 352 -6.80 -55.81 -13.69
C VAL A 352 -5.32 -55.93 -13.36
N THR A 353 -4.52 -55.04 -13.90
CA THR A 353 -3.09 -54.93 -13.61
C THR A 353 -2.79 -53.54 -12.98
N VAL A 354 -2.09 -53.56 -11.85
CA VAL A 354 -1.57 -52.31 -11.25
C VAL A 354 -0.07 -52.25 -11.54
N ALA A 355 0.32 -51.36 -12.46
CA ALA A 355 1.71 -51.15 -12.83
C ALA A 355 2.30 -49.93 -12.14
N LEU A 356 3.52 -50.10 -11.62
CA LEU A 356 4.28 -49.05 -10.92
C LEU A 356 5.59 -48.83 -11.69
N ARG A 357 5.88 -47.55 -12.03
CA ARG A 357 7.12 -47.17 -12.71
C ARG A 357 7.60 -45.80 -12.28
N GLU A 358 8.88 -45.55 -12.47
CA GLU A 358 9.50 -44.25 -12.27
C GLU A 358 9.69 -43.54 -13.61
N ASN A 359 9.45 -42.21 -13.61
CA ASN A 359 9.70 -41.37 -14.77
C ASN A 359 10.30 -40.04 -14.29
N LEU A 360 11.62 -39.87 -14.46
CA LEU A 360 12.41 -38.70 -14.06
C LEU A 360 12.28 -38.39 -12.56
N ASP A 361 11.36 -37.46 -12.21
CA ASP A 361 11.07 -36.96 -10.86
C ASP A 361 9.67 -37.32 -10.41
N ARG A 362 9.00 -38.23 -11.09
CA ARG A 362 7.63 -38.63 -10.80
C ARG A 362 7.48 -40.14 -10.70
N ILE A 363 6.59 -40.55 -9.82
CA ILE A 363 6.13 -41.94 -9.70
C ILE A 363 4.83 -42.04 -10.47
N ILE A 364 4.76 -43.02 -11.36
CA ILE A 364 3.60 -43.32 -12.19
C ILE A 364 2.99 -44.64 -11.73
N ILE A 365 1.72 -44.60 -11.41
CA ILE A 365 0.91 -45.78 -11.07
C ILE A 365 -0.18 -45.89 -12.12
N GLU A 366 -0.27 -47.02 -12.77
CA GLU A 366 -1.29 -47.30 -13.80
C GLU A 366 -2.19 -48.43 -13.29
N VAL A 367 -3.49 -48.21 -13.32
CA VAL A 367 -4.50 -49.24 -13.11
C VAL A 367 -5.10 -49.55 -14.49
N ILE A 368 -4.79 -50.73 -14.99
CA ILE A 368 -5.10 -51.14 -16.37
C ILE A 368 -6.14 -52.28 -16.30
N ASP A 369 -7.23 -52.15 -17.02
CA ASP A 369 -8.20 -53.22 -17.24
C ASP A 369 -8.27 -53.56 -18.77
N ASP A 370 -8.51 -54.84 -19.08
CA ASP A 370 -8.72 -55.33 -20.42
C ASP A 370 -10.23 -55.48 -20.75
N GLY A 371 -11.07 -54.66 -20.15
CA GLY A 371 -12.51 -54.75 -20.23
C GLY A 371 -13.14 -54.09 -21.44
N CYS A 372 -14.43 -53.72 -21.32
CA CYS A 372 -15.19 -53.16 -22.43
C CYS A 372 -14.77 -51.75 -22.85
N GLY A 373 -13.95 -51.05 -22.04
CA GLY A 373 -13.55 -49.67 -22.31
C GLY A 373 -14.73 -48.66 -22.28
N MET A 374 -14.46 -47.43 -22.71
CA MET A 374 -15.45 -46.34 -22.79
C MET A 374 -15.21 -45.45 -24.00
N GLU A 375 -16.24 -44.72 -24.41
CA GLU A 375 -16.13 -43.74 -25.48
C GLU A 375 -15.29 -42.51 -25.03
N GLU A 376 -14.62 -41.84 -25.96
CA GLU A 376 -13.77 -40.68 -25.70
C GLU A 376 -14.52 -39.55 -24.96
N LYS A 377 -15.79 -39.31 -25.34
CA LYS A 377 -16.66 -38.32 -24.68
C LYS A 377 -16.89 -38.63 -23.18
N ASP A 378 -16.95 -39.93 -22.86
CA ASP A 378 -17.17 -40.36 -21.47
C ASP A 378 -15.86 -40.24 -20.68
N ALA A 379 -14.73 -40.53 -21.29
CA ALA A 379 -13.40 -40.40 -20.68
C ALA A 379 -13.05 -38.93 -20.30
N GLU A 380 -13.55 -37.96 -21.06
CA GLU A 380 -13.35 -36.55 -20.76
C GLU A 380 -14.10 -36.11 -19.47
N HIS A 381 -15.26 -36.70 -19.19
CA HIS A 381 -16.15 -36.30 -18.10
C HIS A 381 -16.12 -37.24 -16.90
N ILE A 382 -15.44 -38.41 -16.98
CA ILE A 382 -15.53 -39.46 -15.96
C ILE A 382 -15.06 -39.03 -14.55
N PHE A 383 -14.26 -37.97 -14.45
CA PHE A 383 -13.81 -37.39 -13.18
C PHE A 383 -14.75 -36.29 -12.64
N GLU A 384 -15.81 -35.97 -13.38
CA GLU A 384 -16.83 -35.02 -12.89
C GLU A 384 -17.68 -35.68 -11.82
N ARG A 385 -18.18 -34.89 -10.87
CA ARG A 385 -19.01 -35.38 -9.78
C ARG A 385 -20.33 -35.89 -10.33
N PHE A 386 -20.78 -37.06 -9.86
CA PHE A 386 -22.03 -37.75 -10.27
C PHE A 386 -22.08 -38.18 -11.74
N TYR A 387 -20.96 -38.02 -12.50
CA TYR A 387 -20.93 -38.45 -13.88
C TYR A 387 -20.98 -39.98 -14.01
N ARG A 388 -21.73 -40.47 -15.00
CA ARG A 388 -21.94 -41.92 -15.31
C ARG A 388 -22.11 -42.06 -16.81
N ALA A 389 -21.29 -42.92 -17.44
CA ALA A 389 -21.28 -43.10 -18.88
C ALA A 389 -22.58 -43.74 -19.49
N ASP A 390 -23.48 -44.34 -18.73
CA ASP A 390 -24.75 -44.86 -19.21
C ASP A 390 -25.79 -44.94 -18.06
N ASP A 391 -26.83 -44.10 -18.10
CA ASP A 391 -27.92 -44.08 -17.11
C ASP A 391 -28.87 -45.31 -17.19
N SER A 392 -28.90 -46.03 -18.30
CA SER A 392 -29.89 -47.05 -18.57
C SER A 392 -29.46 -48.50 -18.31
N ARG A 393 -28.18 -48.83 -18.52
CA ARG A 393 -27.67 -50.21 -18.41
C ARG A 393 -27.27 -50.66 -17.02
N ASN A 394 -26.88 -49.75 -16.12
CA ASN A 394 -26.28 -50.10 -14.85
C ASN A 394 -27.22 -49.96 -13.63
N ARG A 395 -28.52 -49.67 -13.81
CA ARG A 395 -29.48 -49.63 -12.70
C ARG A 395 -29.73 -51.01 -12.06
N ALA A 396 -29.52 -52.09 -12.81
CA ALA A 396 -29.74 -53.47 -12.32
C ALA A 396 -28.49 -54.13 -11.69
N ALA A 397 -27.29 -53.54 -11.78
CA ALA A 397 -26.04 -54.15 -11.37
C ALA A 397 -25.32 -53.46 -10.17
N GLY A 398 -26.07 -52.71 -9.31
CA GLY A 398 -25.50 -52.10 -8.12
C GLY A 398 -24.55 -50.92 -8.43
N GLY A 399 -24.95 -50.03 -9.34
CA GLY A 399 -24.14 -48.91 -9.83
C GLY A 399 -23.74 -47.94 -8.72
N GLY A 400 -22.46 -47.53 -8.72
CA GLY A 400 -21.89 -46.58 -7.75
C GLY A 400 -22.52 -45.18 -7.82
N SER A 401 -22.16 -44.34 -6.85
CA SER A 401 -22.61 -42.95 -6.67
C SER A 401 -22.16 -41.97 -7.77
N GLY A 402 -21.11 -42.35 -8.59
CA GLY A 402 -20.43 -41.43 -9.51
C GLY A 402 -19.49 -40.45 -8.81
N LEU A 403 -19.22 -40.64 -7.52
CA LEU A 403 -18.32 -39.79 -6.75
C LEU A 403 -16.91 -40.36 -6.56
N GLY A 404 -16.72 -41.68 -6.71
CA GLY A 404 -15.44 -42.34 -6.43
C GLY A 404 -14.26 -41.80 -7.24
N LEU A 405 -14.45 -41.56 -8.55
CA LEU A 405 -13.40 -41.02 -9.41
C LEU A 405 -13.16 -39.52 -9.16
N ALA A 406 -14.19 -38.76 -8.83
CA ALA A 406 -14.05 -37.36 -8.44
C ALA A 406 -13.30 -37.22 -7.10
N ILE A 407 -13.57 -38.11 -6.14
CA ILE A 407 -12.79 -38.19 -4.89
C ILE A 407 -11.33 -38.55 -5.17
N ALA A 408 -11.08 -39.55 -6.03
CA ALA A 408 -9.72 -39.94 -6.40
C ALA A 408 -8.96 -38.78 -7.03
N LYS A 409 -9.56 -38.02 -7.94
CA LYS A 409 -8.98 -36.82 -8.55
C LYS A 409 -8.64 -35.76 -7.50
N SER A 410 -9.58 -35.40 -6.65
CA SER A 410 -9.40 -34.40 -5.60
C SER A 410 -8.24 -34.80 -4.64
N LEU A 411 -8.15 -36.05 -4.24
CA LEU A 411 -7.10 -36.55 -3.36
C LEU A 411 -5.73 -36.52 -4.06
N ILE A 412 -5.64 -36.89 -5.33
CA ILE A 412 -4.38 -36.84 -6.09
C ILE A 412 -3.92 -35.41 -6.32
N GLU A 413 -4.82 -34.49 -6.64
CA GLU A 413 -4.50 -33.07 -6.80
C GLU A 413 -3.97 -32.44 -5.50
N GLN A 414 -4.49 -32.82 -4.33
CA GLN A 414 -3.97 -32.41 -3.01
C GLN A 414 -2.57 -32.99 -2.69
N HIS A 415 -2.17 -34.07 -3.38
CA HIS A 415 -0.81 -34.63 -3.33
C HIS A 415 0.11 -34.04 -4.42
N ASP A 416 -0.27 -32.91 -5.03
CA ASP A 416 0.47 -32.26 -6.11
C ASP A 416 0.65 -33.18 -7.34
N GLY A 417 -0.24 -34.17 -7.47
CA GLY A 417 -0.29 -35.16 -8.52
C GLY A 417 -1.30 -34.85 -9.61
N THR A 418 -1.34 -35.73 -10.62
CA THR A 418 -2.34 -35.71 -11.67
C THR A 418 -2.89 -37.12 -11.91
N ILE A 419 -4.19 -37.20 -12.23
CA ILE A 419 -4.82 -38.46 -12.67
C ILE A 419 -5.46 -38.23 -14.03
N THR A 420 -5.23 -39.21 -14.93
CA THR A 420 -5.78 -39.20 -16.29
C THR A 420 -6.29 -40.59 -16.66
N VAL A 421 -7.12 -40.66 -17.69
CA VAL A 421 -7.61 -41.92 -18.22
C VAL A 421 -7.36 -42.00 -19.73
N LYS A 422 -7.03 -43.19 -20.23
CA LYS A 422 -7.03 -43.56 -21.65
C LYS A 422 -7.90 -44.77 -21.79
N SER A 423 -8.90 -44.73 -22.66
CA SER A 423 -9.81 -45.85 -22.89
C SER A 423 -10.35 -45.80 -24.33
N ALA A 424 -10.61 -46.95 -24.89
CA ALA A 424 -11.35 -47.07 -26.13
C ALA A 424 -12.31 -48.25 -26.08
N PRO A 425 -13.47 -48.21 -26.75
CA PRO A 425 -14.42 -49.28 -26.74
C PRO A 425 -13.80 -50.62 -27.20
N GLY A 426 -13.84 -51.67 -26.34
CA GLY A 426 -13.32 -52.99 -26.58
C GLY A 426 -11.81 -53.13 -26.31
N GLU A 427 -11.10 -52.07 -25.90
CA GLU A 427 -9.66 -52.11 -25.60
C GLU A 427 -9.33 -51.94 -24.11
N GLY A 428 -10.38 -51.84 -23.26
CA GLY A 428 -10.24 -51.62 -21.82
C GLY A 428 -9.92 -50.16 -21.45
N SER A 429 -9.48 -49.95 -20.21
CA SER A 429 -9.14 -48.62 -19.68
C SER A 429 -7.83 -48.62 -18.92
N THR A 430 -7.09 -47.51 -19.02
CA THR A 430 -5.87 -47.26 -18.26
C THR A 430 -5.99 -45.97 -17.48
N PHE A 431 -6.12 -46.05 -16.17
CA PHE A 431 -6.05 -44.91 -15.27
C PHE A 431 -4.62 -44.68 -14.87
N THR A 432 -4.07 -43.49 -15.12
CA THR A 432 -2.68 -43.13 -14.84
C THR A 432 -2.64 -42.07 -13.76
N ILE A 433 -2.03 -42.41 -12.61
CA ILE A 433 -1.70 -41.45 -11.52
C ILE A 433 -0.24 -41.09 -11.65
N SER A 434 0.07 -39.80 -11.54
CA SER A 434 1.42 -39.25 -11.52
C SER A 434 1.63 -38.43 -10.29
N LEU A 435 2.56 -38.84 -9.42
CA LEU A 435 2.90 -38.17 -8.16
C LEU A 435 4.34 -37.64 -8.18
N PRO A 436 4.63 -36.49 -7.57
CA PRO A 436 6.01 -36.02 -7.44
C PRO A 436 6.80 -36.96 -6.52
N MET A 437 7.97 -37.43 -7.00
CA MET A 437 8.87 -38.27 -6.25
C MET A 437 9.61 -37.45 -5.20
N GLU A 438 9.62 -37.90 -3.94
CA GLU A 438 10.49 -37.33 -2.94
C GLU A 438 11.89 -37.89 -3.12
N LYS A 439 12.85 -37.03 -3.54
CA LYS A 439 14.26 -37.46 -3.61
C LYS A 439 14.70 -37.86 -2.21
N ALA A 440 15.12 -39.12 -2.05
CA ALA A 440 15.77 -39.57 -0.81
C ALA A 440 16.88 -38.56 -0.50
N GLN A 441 16.77 -37.88 0.65
CA GLN A 441 17.90 -37.12 1.16
C GLN A 441 19.05 -38.10 1.32
N ALA A 442 20.08 -37.94 0.51
CA ALA A 442 21.32 -38.70 0.69
C ALA A 442 21.85 -38.32 2.10
N LEU A 443 21.87 -39.35 2.96
CA LEU A 443 22.47 -39.31 4.31
C LEU A 443 23.98 -39.03 4.21
#